data_59b14b8be79daa6faa1d0f1672afeea4
#
_entry.id   59b14b8be79daa6faa1d0f1672afeea4
#
_cell.length_a   1.000
_cell.length_b   1.000
_cell.length_c   1.000
_cell.angle_alpha   90.00
_cell.angle_beta   90.00
_cell.angle_gamma   90.00
#
_symmetry.space_group_name_H-M   'P 1'
#
loop_
_entity.id
_entity.type
_entity.pdbx_description
1 polymer ?
#
loop_
_entity_poly.entity_id
_entity_poly.type
_entity_poly.pdbx_seq_one_letter_code
_entity_poly.pdbx_strand_id
1 'polypeptide(L)'
;MGQAVAGRQVDGCGCQAGQSGANGISPIKGRTCPRQNGARYIKKSDGVLRAGINVKYAWIERHKNHWPVTLQCNVLKVSSSGYFERQSRRQGGGSIPTTQRLNDDGLLVHIKAVHAASKGEYSWPRVWRELQASGVRVWKDRVRRLMKEHGIKARGKRKFVTTTDSRHNLPIAPNLLNRDFQPKAPDHVWASDITYIQTDAGWLYLAVVLDLYSRQVVGWSMQPHMQTSLVSDALRMAWFRRRPEPGLIFHSDRGSQYCSHAFQAALTVYGMQSSMSRKGNCWDNAPTESFWGSLKVGRLYGMRFETRRQAMDEVIDWLTYYNHKRLHSTLDYISPMQFEKNWLAAQLKKAA
;
A
#
# COMPACT_ATOMS: atom_id res chain seq x y z
N MET A 1 25.84 -44.31 -38.40
CA MET A 1 26.60 -43.24 -39.07
C MET A 1 26.78 -42.17 -38.04
N GLY A 2 27.83 -42.06 -37.29
CA GLY A 2 29.23 -41.73 -37.58
C GLY A 2 29.32 -40.20 -37.50
N GLN A 3 30.01 -39.59 -36.67
CA GLN A 3 31.38 -39.57 -36.25
C GLN A 3 31.58 -38.64 -35.05
N ALA A 4 32.42 -39.06 -34.17
CA ALA A 4 33.26 -38.41 -33.23
C ALA A 4 34.29 -37.45 -33.86
N VAL A 5 34.89 -36.57 -33.10
CA VAL A 5 36.27 -36.02 -33.08
C VAL A 5 36.29 -34.86 -32.05
N ALA A 6 37.10 -34.74 -31.10
CA ALA A 6 38.43 -34.95 -30.65
C ALA A 6 38.82 -33.78 -29.74
N GLY A 7 39.47 -34.10 -28.68
CA GLY A 7 39.96 -33.18 -27.64
C GLY A 7 41.20 -32.37 -28.07
N ARG A 8 41.50 -31.35 -27.29
CA ARG A 8 42.82 -30.74 -27.23
C ARG A 8 43.24 -30.52 -25.79
N GLN A 9 44.28 -31.28 -25.43
CA GLN A 9 45.21 -31.01 -24.34
C GLN A 9 45.94 -29.72 -24.62
N VAL A 10 46.30 -28.96 -23.58
CA VAL A 10 47.25 -27.88 -23.61
C VAL A 10 48.34 -28.17 -22.61
N ASP A 11 49.55 -28.14 -23.14
CA ASP A 11 50.78 -28.61 -22.56
C ASP A 11 51.28 -27.72 -21.40
N GLY A 12 52.09 -28.35 -20.57
CA GLY A 12 52.84 -27.74 -19.48
C GLY A 12 54.03 -26.95 -19.96
N CYS A 13 54.36 -25.91 -19.24
CA CYS A 13 55.60 -25.12 -19.45
C CYS A 13 56.63 -25.59 -18.45
N GLY A 14 57.67 -26.28 -18.97
CA GLY A 14 58.85 -26.76 -18.25
C GLY A 14 59.82 -25.60 -17.99
N CYS A 15 60.39 -25.55 -16.77
CA CYS A 15 61.56 -24.74 -16.45
C CYS A 15 62.81 -25.51 -16.70
N GLN A 16 63.66 -25.03 -17.64
CA GLN A 16 65.03 -25.50 -17.81
C GLN A 16 65.96 -24.84 -16.83
N ALA A 17 66.82 -25.63 -16.22
CA ALA A 17 67.95 -25.20 -15.39
C ALA A 17 69.15 -24.80 -16.27
N GLY A 18 69.70 -23.63 -16.02
CA GLY A 18 70.99 -23.19 -16.57
C GLY A 18 72.00 -22.92 -15.46
N GLN A 19 73.12 -23.57 -15.55
CA GLN A 19 74.20 -23.54 -14.58
C GLN A 19 75.16 -22.33 -14.77
N SER A 20 75.79 -22.00 -13.64
CA SER A 20 77.14 -21.47 -13.40
C SER A 20 77.40 -19.98 -13.51
N GLY A 21 77.96 -19.48 -12.40
CA GLY A 21 78.69 -18.23 -12.28
C GLY A 21 78.87 -17.81 -10.83
N ALA A 22 79.90 -18.28 -10.19
CA ALA A 22 80.29 -17.90 -8.84
C ALA A 22 80.80 -16.43 -8.80
N ASN A 23 80.30 -15.62 -7.86
CA ASN A 23 81.14 -14.68 -7.08
C ASN A 23 80.29 -14.17 -5.88
N GLY A 24 80.94 -14.18 -4.72
CA GLY A 24 80.35 -13.99 -3.43
C GLY A 24 79.85 -12.59 -3.11
N ILE A 25 78.78 -12.51 -2.39
CA ILE A 25 78.43 -11.40 -1.49
C ILE A 25 77.55 -11.97 -0.35
N SER A 26 77.87 -11.55 0.86
CA SER A 26 77.34 -11.94 2.17
C SER A 26 75.81 -12.00 2.30
N PRO A 27 75.22 -12.77 3.25
CA PRO A 27 73.77 -12.93 3.41
C PRO A 27 73.14 -11.67 3.99
N ILE A 28 72.31 -11.05 3.19
CA ILE A 28 71.42 -9.99 3.66
C ILE A 28 70.29 -10.66 4.45
N LYS A 29 70.20 -10.36 5.76
CA LYS A 29 69.17 -10.72 6.70
C LYS A 29 67.77 -10.59 6.06
N GLY A 30 66.94 -11.62 6.24
CA GLY A 30 65.62 -11.78 5.68
C GLY A 30 64.71 -10.59 5.76
N ARG A 31 64.31 -10.02 4.59
CA ARG A 31 63.18 -9.14 4.45
C ARG A 31 61.91 -9.95 4.63
N THR A 32 61.36 -9.88 5.84
CA THR A 32 59.99 -10.39 6.11
C THR A 32 59.02 -9.64 5.21
N CYS A 33 58.20 -10.38 4.49
CA CYS A 33 57.21 -9.87 3.55
C CYS A 33 56.32 -8.78 4.21
N PRO A 34 56.19 -7.56 3.64
CA PRO A 34 55.43 -6.48 4.25
C PRO A 34 53.97 -6.84 4.59
N ARG A 35 53.42 -7.88 3.96
CA ARG A 35 52.07 -8.37 4.20
C ARG A 35 51.86 -8.98 5.61
N GLN A 36 52.88 -9.57 6.22
CA GLN A 36 52.73 -10.25 7.54
C GLN A 36 52.81 -9.24 8.71
N ASN A 37 53.53 -8.14 8.58
CA ASN A 37 53.68 -7.16 9.65
C ASN A 37 52.40 -6.27 9.78
N GLY A 38 51.71 -5.94 8.69
CA GLY A 38 50.47 -5.19 8.72
C GLY A 38 49.37 -5.94 9.43
N ALA A 39 49.18 -7.26 9.17
CA ALA A 39 48.18 -8.10 9.82
C ALA A 39 48.41 -8.23 11.32
N ARG A 40 49.66 -8.30 11.80
CA ARG A 40 50.01 -8.34 13.23
C ARG A 40 49.71 -7.01 13.96
N TYR A 41 49.94 -5.88 13.32
CA TYR A 41 49.68 -4.57 13.90
C TYR A 41 48.15 -4.30 14.06
N ILE A 42 47.38 -4.62 13.02
CA ILE A 42 45.93 -4.48 13.07
C ILE A 42 45.27 -5.40 14.13
N LYS A 43 45.80 -6.61 14.32
CA LYS A 43 45.29 -7.56 15.36
C LYS A 43 45.58 -7.06 16.79
N LYS A 44 46.55 -6.19 17.03
CA LYS A 44 46.81 -5.58 18.34
C LYS A 44 45.82 -4.47 18.73
N SER A 45 44.97 -4.01 17.82
CA SER A 45 43.95 -2.99 18.06
C SER A 45 42.60 -3.61 18.49
N ASP A 46 42.56 -4.30 19.64
CA ASP A 46 41.37 -5.03 20.11
C ASP A 46 40.09 -4.18 20.14
N GLY A 47 40.20 -2.88 20.41
CA GLY A 47 39.05 -1.96 20.43
C GLY A 47 38.37 -1.77 19.07
N VAL A 48 39.14 -1.85 17.97
CA VAL A 48 38.59 -1.67 16.60
C VAL A 48 37.94 -2.95 16.08
N LEU A 49 38.44 -4.12 16.47
CA LEU A 49 37.90 -5.41 16.04
C LEU A 49 36.47 -5.64 16.59
N ARG A 50 36.17 -5.17 17.79
CA ARG A 50 34.84 -5.25 18.42
C ARG A 50 33.92 -4.08 18.06
N ALA A 51 34.46 -3.04 17.42
CA ALA A 51 33.70 -1.84 17.09
C ALA A 51 32.72 -2.08 15.92
N GLY A 52 31.70 -1.25 15.84
CA GLY A 52 30.72 -1.26 14.75
C GLY A 52 31.34 -0.95 13.37
N ILE A 53 30.68 -1.36 12.30
CA ILE A 53 31.16 -1.26 10.90
C ILE A 53 31.63 0.16 10.54
N ASN A 54 30.95 1.18 11.05
CA ASN A 54 31.30 2.58 10.79
C ASN A 54 32.67 2.98 11.36
N VAL A 55 33.03 2.48 12.55
CA VAL A 55 34.31 2.74 13.19
C VAL A 55 35.42 2.00 12.47
N LYS A 56 35.16 0.76 12.02
CA LYS A 56 36.08 -0.02 11.21
C LYS A 56 36.42 0.66 9.88
N TYR A 57 35.41 1.17 9.17
CA TYR A 57 35.64 1.91 7.92
C TYR A 57 36.37 3.25 8.15
N ALA A 58 36.11 3.95 9.25
CA ALA A 58 36.82 5.16 9.60
C ALA A 58 38.28 4.86 9.92
N TRP A 59 38.57 3.72 10.55
CA TRP A 59 39.95 3.27 10.81
C TRP A 59 40.69 2.92 9.50
N ILE A 60 40.06 2.18 8.57
CA ILE A 60 40.60 1.88 7.25
C ILE A 60 40.96 3.16 6.48
N GLU A 61 40.08 4.16 6.53
CA GLU A 61 40.32 5.45 5.85
C GLU A 61 41.57 6.15 6.35
N ARG A 62 41.83 6.13 7.67
CA ARG A 62 43.05 6.75 8.27
C ARG A 62 44.32 6.00 7.89
N HIS A 63 44.25 4.71 7.60
CA HIS A 63 45.42 3.86 7.39
C HIS A 63 45.55 3.37 5.92
N LYS A 64 44.73 3.85 5.00
CA LYS A 64 44.71 3.41 3.59
C LYS A 64 46.04 3.59 2.86
N ASN A 65 46.85 4.57 3.29
CA ASN A 65 48.15 4.84 2.69
C ASN A 65 49.27 3.92 3.23
N HIS A 66 49.03 3.22 4.33
CA HIS A 66 50.03 2.32 4.95
C HIS A 66 49.88 0.87 4.49
N TRP A 67 48.64 0.44 4.22
CA TRP A 67 48.34 -0.94 3.81
C TRP A 67 47.20 -0.98 2.79
N PRO A 68 47.18 -2.00 1.91
CA PRO A 68 46.07 -2.18 0.96
C PRO A 68 44.72 -2.28 1.67
N VAL A 69 43.74 -1.54 1.16
CA VAL A 69 42.36 -1.53 1.74
C VAL A 69 41.74 -2.91 1.83
N THR A 70 41.98 -3.76 0.81
CA THR A 70 41.48 -5.15 0.80
C THR A 70 42.02 -5.99 1.95
N LEU A 71 43.31 -5.83 2.29
CA LEU A 71 43.94 -6.50 3.43
C LEU A 71 43.32 -6.02 4.75
N GLN A 72 43.13 -4.72 4.90
CA GLN A 72 42.52 -4.13 6.10
C GLN A 72 41.06 -4.60 6.26
N CYS A 73 40.25 -4.65 5.19
CA CYS A 73 38.89 -5.16 5.19
C CYS A 73 38.85 -6.63 5.63
N ASN A 74 39.72 -7.47 5.11
CA ASN A 74 39.81 -8.89 5.49
C ASN A 74 40.13 -9.08 6.97
N VAL A 75 41.11 -8.33 7.50
CA VAL A 75 41.50 -8.44 8.91
C VAL A 75 40.41 -7.93 9.85
N LEU A 76 39.73 -6.86 9.49
CA LEU A 76 38.62 -6.28 10.28
C LEU A 76 37.28 -6.96 10.05
N LYS A 77 37.24 -7.99 9.19
CA LYS A 77 36.02 -8.74 8.80
C LYS A 77 34.88 -7.82 8.35
N VAL A 78 35.18 -6.92 7.41
CA VAL A 78 34.21 -6.02 6.76
C VAL A 78 34.31 -6.14 5.26
N SER A 79 33.20 -5.84 4.56
CA SER A 79 33.15 -5.88 3.09
C SER A 79 33.99 -4.76 2.46
N SER A 80 34.88 -5.08 1.54
CA SER A 80 35.63 -4.11 0.75
C SER A 80 34.68 -3.31 -0.18
N SER A 81 33.68 -3.95 -0.78
CA SER A 81 32.64 -3.28 -1.59
C SER A 81 31.89 -2.23 -0.78
N GLY A 82 31.51 -2.56 0.47
CA GLY A 82 30.85 -1.63 1.37
C GLY A 82 31.72 -0.42 1.75
N TYR A 83 33.06 -0.63 1.87
CA TYR A 83 33.99 0.48 2.10
C TYR A 83 34.05 1.42 0.89
N PHE A 84 34.25 0.89 -0.31
CA PHE A 84 34.33 1.71 -1.53
C PHE A 84 32.99 2.38 -1.86
N GLU A 85 31.87 1.73 -1.63
CA GLU A 85 30.54 2.36 -1.78
C GLU A 85 30.38 3.55 -0.82
N ARG A 86 30.82 3.42 0.43
CA ARG A 86 30.82 4.53 1.40
C ARG A 86 31.74 5.68 0.96
N GLN A 87 32.88 5.35 0.42
CA GLN A 87 33.86 6.34 -0.06
C GLN A 87 33.33 7.11 -1.28
N SER A 88 32.75 6.42 -2.24
CA SER A 88 32.11 7.02 -3.41
C SER A 88 30.98 7.98 -2.98
N ARG A 89 30.21 7.62 -1.96
CA ARG A 89 29.17 8.51 -1.39
C ARG A 89 29.74 9.77 -0.74
N ARG A 90 30.95 9.72 -0.15
CA ARG A 90 31.60 10.86 0.51
C ARG A 90 32.26 11.81 -0.44
N GLN A 91 32.78 11.32 -1.54
CA GLN A 91 33.58 12.10 -2.48
C GLN A 91 32.76 12.83 -3.55
N GLY A 92 31.41 12.77 -3.49
CA GLY A 92 30.57 13.47 -4.46
C GLY A 92 30.79 13.04 -5.92
N GLY A 93 31.49 11.93 -6.13
CA GLY A 93 31.82 11.39 -7.45
C GLY A 93 30.56 10.89 -8.12
N GLY A 94 30.07 11.69 -9.06
CA GLY A 94 28.82 11.49 -9.77
C GLY A 94 28.77 10.18 -10.54
N SER A 95 28.09 9.21 -9.98
CA SER A 95 27.16 8.43 -10.76
C SER A 95 25.90 9.28 -10.85
N ILE A 96 25.36 9.46 -12.04
CA ILE A 96 24.06 10.04 -12.35
C ILE A 96 23.11 9.70 -11.18
N PRO A 97 22.37 10.67 -10.59
CA PRO A 97 21.60 10.43 -9.37
C PRO A 97 20.55 9.38 -9.63
N THR A 98 20.94 8.12 -9.46
CA THR A 98 20.00 7.04 -9.29
C THR A 98 19.28 7.35 -8.01
N THR A 99 18.20 8.16 -8.12
CA THR A 99 17.23 8.44 -7.06
C THR A 99 17.92 8.62 -5.70
N GLN A 100 18.15 9.87 -5.32
CA GLN A 100 18.66 10.27 -4.02
C GLN A 100 17.88 9.53 -2.95
N ARG A 101 18.48 8.50 -2.34
CA ARG A 101 17.84 7.78 -1.23
C ARG A 101 17.65 8.79 -0.11
N LEU A 102 16.44 9.25 0.07
CA LEU A 102 16.06 10.08 1.21
C LEU A 102 16.65 9.45 2.48
N ASN A 103 17.29 10.25 3.34
CA ASN A 103 17.62 9.81 4.69
C ASN A 103 16.32 9.50 5.46
N ASP A 104 16.41 8.92 6.66
CA ASP A 104 15.21 8.55 7.43
C ASP A 104 14.40 9.78 7.85
N ASP A 105 15.05 10.91 8.13
CA ASP A 105 14.37 12.16 8.50
C ASP A 105 13.58 12.74 7.32
N GLY A 106 14.21 12.82 6.13
CA GLY A 106 13.53 13.26 4.92
C GLY A 106 12.35 12.36 4.53
N LEU A 107 12.53 11.04 4.64
CA LEU A 107 11.45 10.09 4.40
C LEU A 107 10.32 10.23 5.43
N LEU A 108 10.64 10.50 6.69
CA LEU A 108 9.65 10.73 7.74
C LEU A 108 8.78 11.95 7.47
N VAL A 109 9.35 13.02 6.91
CA VAL A 109 8.57 14.20 6.48
C VAL A 109 7.53 13.81 5.42
N HIS A 110 7.94 13.04 4.40
CA HIS A 110 7.01 12.55 3.39
C HIS A 110 5.93 11.62 3.97
N ILE A 111 6.30 10.69 4.87
CA ILE A 111 5.35 9.81 5.56
C ILE A 111 4.32 10.64 6.35
N LYS A 112 4.76 11.65 7.11
CA LYS A 112 3.88 12.53 7.87
C LYS A 112 2.96 13.35 6.95
N ALA A 113 3.47 13.84 5.83
CA ALA A 113 2.67 14.59 4.85
C ALA A 113 1.56 13.72 4.25
N VAL A 114 1.86 12.49 3.79
CA VAL A 114 0.88 11.53 3.28
C VAL A 114 -0.15 11.16 4.34
N HIS A 115 0.30 10.90 5.58
CA HIS A 115 -0.58 10.55 6.69
C HIS A 115 -1.51 11.72 7.05
N ALA A 116 -1.02 12.96 7.05
CA ALA A 116 -1.82 14.16 7.28
C ALA A 116 -2.81 14.41 6.14
N ALA A 117 -2.39 14.28 4.87
CA ALA A 117 -3.24 14.42 3.70
C ALA A 117 -4.42 13.43 3.70
N SER A 118 -4.21 12.23 4.22
CA SER A 118 -5.26 11.22 4.45
C SER A 118 -6.02 11.42 5.76
N LYS A 119 -5.84 12.53 6.46
CA LYS A 119 -6.44 12.82 7.77
C LYS A 119 -6.27 11.66 8.79
N GLY A 120 -5.13 10.94 8.72
CA GLY A 120 -4.81 9.83 9.61
C GLY A 120 -5.50 8.50 9.28
N GLU A 121 -6.11 8.36 8.11
CA GLU A 121 -6.81 7.13 7.70
C GLU A 121 -5.86 6.03 7.21
N TYR A 122 -4.67 6.40 6.70
CA TYR A 122 -3.77 5.46 6.06
C TYR A 122 -2.87 4.76 7.06
N SER A 123 -2.91 3.42 7.03
CA SER A 123 -1.87 2.58 7.61
C SER A 123 -0.68 2.43 6.64
N TRP A 124 0.44 1.88 7.12
CA TRP A 124 1.69 1.78 6.38
C TRP A 124 1.57 1.25 4.92
N PRO A 125 0.69 0.29 4.55
CA PRO A 125 0.61 -0.17 3.17
C PRO A 125 0.12 0.92 2.20
N ARG A 126 -0.90 1.71 2.62
CA ARG A 126 -1.40 2.82 1.79
C ARG A 126 -0.41 3.98 1.76
N VAL A 127 0.23 4.30 2.87
CA VAL A 127 1.31 5.32 2.91
C VAL A 127 2.44 4.92 1.95
N TRP A 128 2.88 3.68 1.98
CA TRP A 128 3.91 3.18 1.07
C TRP A 128 3.50 3.28 -0.40
N ARG A 129 2.27 2.90 -0.74
CA ARG A 129 1.75 3.00 -2.12
C ARG A 129 1.66 4.45 -2.60
N GLU A 130 1.21 5.36 -1.74
CA GLU A 130 1.16 6.79 -2.05
C GLU A 130 2.54 7.38 -2.29
N LEU A 131 3.53 7.01 -1.46
CA LEU A 131 4.93 7.40 -1.66
C LEU A 131 5.47 6.90 -3.02
N GLN A 132 5.16 5.65 -3.39
CA GLN A 132 5.54 5.11 -4.70
C GLN A 132 4.88 5.87 -5.84
N ALA A 133 3.59 6.16 -5.74
CA ALA A 133 2.85 6.95 -6.74
C ALA A 133 3.42 8.37 -6.89
N SER A 134 3.93 8.95 -5.80
CA SER A 134 4.63 10.25 -5.78
C SER A 134 6.10 10.17 -6.25
N GLY A 135 6.57 9.01 -6.73
CA GLY A 135 7.95 8.83 -7.23
C GLY A 135 9.00 8.57 -6.14
N VAL A 136 8.60 8.46 -4.87
CA VAL A 136 9.52 8.16 -3.76
C VAL A 136 9.80 6.66 -3.72
N ARG A 137 10.95 6.22 -4.22
CA ARG A 137 11.37 4.82 -4.21
C ARG A 137 11.88 4.39 -2.84
N VAL A 138 11.05 3.64 -2.10
CA VAL A 138 11.35 3.15 -0.75
C VAL A 138 10.81 1.74 -0.55
N TRP A 139 11.51 0.93 0.23
CA TRP A 139 11.05 -0.41 0.62
C TRP A 139 9.94 -0.33 1.67
N LYS A 140 8.94 -1.18 1.54
CA LYS A 140 7.76 -1.25 2.43
C LYS A 140 8.13 -1.39 3.91
N ASP A 141 9.16 -2.19 4.23
CA ASP A 141 9.57 -2.45 5.60
C ASP A 141 10.21 -1.22 6.26
N ARG A 142 10.89 -0.37 5.47
CA ARG A 142 11.45 0.90 5.97
C ARG A 142 10.33 1.87 6.35
N VAL A 143 9.28 1.98 5.54
CA VAL A 143 8.10 2.80 5.85
C VAL A 143 7.39 2.26 7.10
N ARG A 144 7.18 0.94 7.16
CA ARG A 144 6.56 0.27 8.32
C ARG A 144 7.35 0.52 9.61
N ARG A 145 8.69 0.40 9.56
CA ARG A 145 9.58 0.65 10.70
C ARG A 145 9.48 2.09 11.17
N LEU A 146 9.64 3.07 10.29
CA LEU A 146 9.59 4.50 10.65
C LEU A 146 8.22 4.89 11.21
N MET A 147 7.13 4.43 10.62
CA MET A 147 5.80 4.69 11.17
C MET A 147 5.64 4.11 12.57
N LYS A 148 6.18 2.90 12.83
CA LYS A 148 6.15 2.27 14.16
C LYS A 148 6.99 3.05 15.18
N GLU A 149 8.23 3.40 14.82
CA GLU A 149 9.18 4.14 15.69
C GLU A 149 8.63 5.51 16.10
N HIS A 150 7.94 6.19 15.19
CA HIS A 150 7.37 7.52 15.43
C HIS A 150 5.90 7.51 15.85
N GLY A 151 5.34 6.34 16.19
CA GLY A 151 3.97 6.23 16.67
C GLY A 151 2.89 6.61 15.66
N ILE A 152 3.21 6.67 14.35
CA ILE A 152 2.27 7.02 13.28
C ILE A 152 1.39 5.82 13.00
N LYS A 153 0.11 5.90 13.39
CA LYS A 153 -0.86 4.80 13.29
C LYS A 153 -2.14 5.30 12.63
N ALA A 154 -2.75 4.47 11.81
CA ALA A 154 -4.12 4.71 11.37
C ALA A 154 -5.09 4.66 12.56
N ARG A 155 -6.22 5.35 12.44
CA ARG A 155 -7.26 5.35 13.47
C ARG A 155 -7.71 3.91 13.79
N GLY A 156 -7.97 3.63 15.07
CA GLY A 156 -8.26 2.30 15.58
C GLY A 156 -9.69 1.81 15.24
N LYS A 157 -9.92 0.51 15.42
CA LYS A 157 -11.25 -0.10 15.28
C LYS A 157 -12.11 0.15 16.52
N ARG A 158 -13.40 0.48 16.33
CA ARG A 158 -14.42 0.51 17.38
C ARG A 158 -15.37 -0.68 17.20
N LYS A 159 -15.93 -1.22 18.26
CA LYS A 159 -17.02 -2.22 18.18
C LYS A 159 -18.26 -1.56 17.59
N PHE A 160 -18.92 -2.23 16.66
CA PHE A 160 -20.16 -1.78 16.03
C PHE A 160 -21.37 -2.41 16.75
N VAL A 161 -22.50 -1.69 16.75
CA VAL A 161 -23.81 -2.17 17.22
C VAL A 161 -24.68 -2.42 15.98
N THR A 162 -25.36 -3.55 15.94
CA THR A 162 -26.31 -3.91 14.88
C THR A 162 -27.57 -3.06 14.99
N THR A 163 -28.06 -2.50 13.88
CA THR A 163 -29.13 -1.50 13.87
C THR A 163 -30.27 -1.77 12.90
N THR A 164 -30.21 -2.87 12.15
CA THR A 164 -31.26 -3.23 11.19
C THR A 164 -32.43 -3.91 11.90
N ASP A 165 -33.61 -3.32 11.84
CA ASP A 165 -34.84 -4.00 12.21
C ASP A 165 -35.44 -4.75 11.01
N SER A 166 -35.28 -6.07 11.02
CA SER A 166 -35.82 -6.98 9.99
C SER A 166 -37.11 -7.67 10.42
N ARG A 167 -37.79 -7.21 11.49
CA ARG A 167 -39.03 -7.76 12.01
C ARG A 167 -40.22 -7.04 11.39
N HIS A 168 -40.53 -7.34 10.14
CA HIS A 168 -41.71 -6.82 9.44
C HIS A 168 -42.27 -7.90 8.50
N ASN A 169 -43.55 -7.74 8.07
CA ASN A 169 -44.25 -8.66 7.18
C ASN A 169 -44.23 -8.22 5.70
N LEU A 170 -43.32 -7.34 5.32
CA LEU A 170 -43.18 -6.88 3.93
C LEU A 170 -42.54 -7.97 3.05
N PRO A 171 -42.86 -8.00 1.73
CA PRO A 171 -42.26 -8.96 0.80
C PRO A 171 -40.72 -8.84 0.75
N ILE A 172 -40.05 -9.98 0.75
CA ILE A 172 -38.60 -10.09 0.73
C ILE A 172 -38.17 -10.64 -0.63
N ALA A 173 -37.31 -9.92 -1.34
CA ALA A 173 -36.75 -10.39 -2.59
C ALA A 173 -35.72 -11.53 -2.38
N PRO A 174 -35.56 -12.44 -3.36
CA PRO A 174 -34.52 -13.47 -3.29
C PRO A 174 -33.15 -12.89 -3.29
N ASN A 175 -32.15 -13.61 -2.72
CA ASN A 175 -30.75 -13.22 -2.81
C ASN A 175 -30.17 -13.64 -4.17
N LEU A 176 -30.18 -12.74 -5.12
CA LEU A 176 -29.60 -12.96 -6.46
C LEU A 176 -28.08 -12.83 -6.46
N LEU A 177 -27.53 -12.00 -5.56
CA LEU A 177 -26.10 -11.72 -5.49
C LEU A 177 -25.27 -12.91 -5.02
N ASN A 178 -25.81 -13.69 -4.08
CA ASN A 178 -25.21 -14.91 -3.52
C ASN A 178 -23.71 -14.79 -3.19
N ARG A 179 -23.30 -13.61 -2.67
CA ARG A 179 -21.91 -13.24 -2.33
C ARG A 179 -20.94 -13.14 -3.52
N ASP A 180 -21.42 -13.09 -4.74
CA ASP A 180 -20.58 -12.72 -5.88
C ASP A 180 -20.39 -11.19 -5.92
N PHE A 181 -19.38 -10.72 -5.19
CA PHE A 181 -19.07 -9.30 -5.09
C PHE A 181 -18.08 -8.82 -6.17
N GLN A 182 -17.89 -9.58 -7.25
CA GLN A 182 -16.98 -9.26 -8.33
C GLN A 182 -17.70 -9.22 -9.69
N PRO A 183 -18.63 -8.28 -9.89
CA PRO A 183 -19.26 -8.11 -11.19
C PRO A 183 -18.21 -7.81 -12.28
N LYS A 184 -18.51 -8.15 -13.53
CA LYS A 184 -17.56 -8.04 -14.64
C LYS A 184 -17.41 -6.63 -15.21
N ALA A 185 -18.35 -5.75 -14.92
CA ALA A 185 -18.39 -4.38 -15.43
C ALA A 185 -19.08 -3.43 -14.42
N PRO A 186 -18.89 -2.12 -14.54
CA PRO A 186 -19.65 -1.12 -13.80
C PRO A 186 -21.15 -1.25 -14.09
N ASP A 187 -21.96 -0.81 -13.14
CA ASP A 187 -23.43 -0.71 -13.27
C ASP A 187 -24.16 -2.05 -13.52
N HIS A 188 -23.53 -3.17 -13.19
CA HIS A 188 -24.20 -4.48 -13.18
C HIS A 188 -24.81 -4.82 -11.82
N VAL A 189 -24.14 -4.47 -10.74
CA VAL A 189 -24.59 -4.72 -9.36
C VAL A 189 -24.30 -3.51 -8.50
N TRP A 190 -25.36 -2.95 -7.93
CA TRP A 190 -25.27 -1.95 -6.88
C TRP A 190 -25.64 -2.53 -5.54
N ALA A 191 -24.91 -2.16 -4.49
CA ALA A 191 -25.24 -2.50 -3.11
C ALA A 191 -25.61 -1.23 -2.33
N SER A 192 -26.63 -1.32 -1.49
CA SER A 192 -27.07 -0.18 -0.68
C SER A 192 -27.24 -0.60 0.77
N ASP A 193 -26.97 0.35 1.66
CA ASP A 193 -27.13 0.17 3.08
C ASP A 193 -27.32 1.53 3.77
N ILE A 194 -27.87 1.50 4.99
CA ILE A 194 -28.12 2.69 5.81
C ILE A 194 -27.18 2.66 7.03
N THR A 195 -26.64 3.81 7.36
CA THR A 195 -25.95 4.01 8.63
C THR A 195 -26.44 5.28 9.31
N TYR A 196 -26.02 5.49 10.55
CA TYR A 196 -26.35 6.68 11.32
C TYR A 196 -25.10 7.29 11.95
N ILE A 197 -25.13 8.59 12.13
CA ILE A 197 -24.10 9.44 12.69
C ILE A 197 -24.71 10.21 13.84
N GLN A 198 -24.06 10.14 15.00
CA GLN A 198 -24.51 10.88 16.17
C GLN A 198 -24.07 12.33 16.09
N THR A 199 -25.00 13.24 16.34
CA THR A 199 -24.73 14.68 16.55
C THR A 199 -25.40 15.14 17.83
N ASP A 200 -25.02 16.30 18.37
CA ASP A 200 -25.66 16.86 19.55
C ASP A 200 -27.12 17.28 19.24
N ALA A 201 -27.42 17.61 17.96
CA ALA A 201 -28.75 17.93 17.47
C ALA A 201 -29.61 16.66 17.15
N GLY A 202 -29.14 15.44 17.49
CA GLY A 202 -29.79 14.16 17.23
C GLY A 202 -29.16 13.37 16.08
N TRP A 203 -29.81 12.27 15.70
CA TRP A 203 -29.31 11.38 14.68
C TRP A 203 -29.36 11.99 13.28
N LEU A 204 -28.31 11.70 12.49
CA LEU A 204 -28.27 11.91 11.05
C LEU A 204 -28.14 10.52 10.40
N TYR A 205 -29.10 10.17 9.52
CA TYR A 205 -29.07 8.93 8.77
C TYR A 205 -28.48 9.17 7.40
N LEU A 206 -27.68 8.21 6.95
CA LEU A 206 -27.00 8.23 5.66
C LEU A 206 -27.30 6.93 4.94
N ALA A 207 -27.93 6.99 3.76
CA ALA A 207 -28.02 5.90 2.81
C ALA A 207 -26.99 6.09 1.70
N VAL A 208 -26.36 5.02 1.26
CA VAL A 208 -25.43 5.02 0.12
C VAL A 208 -25.80 3.95 -0.89
N VAL A 209 -25.49 4.19 -2.16
CA VAL A 209 -25.50 3.22 -3.24
C VAL A 209 -24.08 3.08 -3.76
N LEU A 210 -23.55 1.87 -3.67
CA LEU A 210 -22.17 1.50 -4.02
C LEU A 210 -22.17 0.62 -5.26
N ASP A 211 -21.49 1.01 -6.32
CA ASP A 211 -21.20 0.13 -7.44
C ASP A 211 -20.19 -0.94 -7.00
N LEU A 212 -20.53 -2.23 -7.14
CA LEU A 212 -19.69 -3.31 -6.66
C LEU A 212 -18.48 -3.60 -7.56
N TYR A 213 -18.48 -3.15 -8.81
CA TYR A 213 -17.32 -3.29 -9.68
C TYR A 213 -16.22 -2.29 -9.28
N SER A 214 -16.54 -1.01 -9.33
CA SER A 214 -15.60 0.07 -9.10
C SER A 214 -15.43 0.45 -7.64
N ARG A 215 -16.31 -0.06 -6.74
CA ARG A 215 -16.41 0.38 -5.33
C ARG A 215 -16.76 1.86 -5.19
N GLN A 216 -17.22 2.51 -6.24
CA GLN A 216 -17.60 3.91 -6.24
C GLN A 216 -18.95 4.11 -5.58
N VAL A 217 -19.07 5.14 -4.75
CA VAL A 217 -20.37 5.63 -4.28
C VAL A 217 -21.03 6.40 -5.42
N VAL A 218 -22.06 5.82 -6.01
CA VAL A 218 -22.79 6.40 -7.15
C VAL A 218 -23.99 7.23 -6.73
N GLY A 219 -24.55 6.97 -5.54
CA GLY A 219 -25.64 7.76 -4.96
C GLY A 219 -25.59 7.75 -3.44
N TRP A 220 -26.13 8.80 -2.83
CA TRP A 220 -26.26 8.93 -1.39
C TRP A 220 -27.37 9.91 -1.01
N SER A 221 -27.90 9.79 0.20
CA SER A 221 -28.84 10.72 0.80
C SER A 221 -28.62 10.80 2.31
N MET A 222 -28.85 11.99 2.88
CA MET A 222 -28.75 12.21 4.33
C MET A 222 -29.98 12.93 4.85
N GLN A 223 -30.62 12.35 5.88
CA GLN A 223 -31.87 12.88 6.45
C GLN A 223 -31.86 12.73 7.99
N PRO A 224 -32.65 13.55 8.71
CA PRO A 224 -32.78 13.43 10.18
C PRO A 224 -33.64 12.24 10.62
N HIS A 225 -34.23 11.50 9.69
CA HIS A 225 -35.08 10.34 9.92
C HIS A 225 -34.75 9.19 8.96
N MET A 226 -35.08 7.97 9.36
CA MET A 226 -34.80 6.74 8.60
C MET A 226 -36.09 6.25 7.90
N GLN A 227 -36.66 7.09 7.02
CA GLN A 227 -37.85 6.76 6.22
C GLN A 227 -37.45 6.21 4.84
N THR A 228 -38.45 5.70 4.10
CA THR A 228 -38.24 5.21 2.71
C THR A 228 -37.72 6.29 1.78
N SER A 229 -38.04 7.57 2.00
CA SER A 229 -37.50 8.70 1.25
C SER A 229 -35.98 8.73 1.25
N LEU A 230 -35.33 8.36 2.37
CA LEU A 230 -33.88 8.35 2.48
C LEU A 230 -33.23 7.44 1.42
N VAL A 231 -33.70 6.19 1.30
CA VAL A 231 -33.14 5.22 0.33
C VAL A 231 -33.60 5.53 -1.10
N SER A 232 -34.80 6.06 -1.28
CA SER A 232 -35.33 6.47 -2.59
C SER A 232 -34.56 7.64 -3.19
N ASP A 233 -34.17 8.62 -2.37
CA ASP A 233 -33.35 9.76 -2.83
C ASP A 233 -31.92 9.31 -3.19
N ALA A 234 -31.33 8.40 -2.42
CA ALA A 234 -30.04 7.81 -2.75
C ALA A 234 -30.09 7.02 -4.08
N LEU A 235 -31.12 6.19 -4.27
CA LEU A 235 -31.36 5.46 -5.52
C LEU A 235 -31.56 6.44 -6.70
N ARG A 236 -32.40 7.45 -6.52
CA ARG A 236 -32.67 8.48 -7.56
C ARG A 236 -31.39 9.17 -7.99
N MET A 237 -30.57 9.60 -7.03
CA MET A 237 -29.25 10.19 -7.33
C MET A 237 -28.38 9.23 -8.14
N ALA A 238 -28.27 7.98 -7.74
CA ALA A 238 -27.49 6.97 -8.43
C ALA A 238 -27.97 6.78 -9.87
N TRP A 239 -29.28 6.61 -10.04
CA TRP A 239 -29.86 6.38 -11.37
C TRP A 239 -29.67 7.56 -12.32
N PHE A 240 -29.89 8.80 -11.86
CA PHE A 240 -29.69 9.99 -12.69
C PHE A 240 -28.23 10.22 -13.08
N ARG A 241 -27.29 9.82 -12.23
CA ARG A 241 -25.86 9.94 -12.53
C ARG A 241 -25.34 8.88 -13.50
N ARG A 242 -25.88 7.67 -13.42
CA ARG A 242 -25.30 6.50 -14.11
C ARG A 242 -26.10 6.06 -15.31
N ARG A 243 -27.43 6.17 -15.25
CA ARG A 243 -28.33 5.68 -16.32
C ARG A 243 -28.00 4.24 -16.73
N PRO A 244 -27.98 3.28 -15.79
CA PRO A 244 -27.61 1.91 -16.11
C PRO A 244 -28.61 1.29 -17.06
N GLU A 245 -28.14 0.31 -17.84
CA GLU A 245 -29.00 -0.55 -18.65
C GLU A 245 -29.95 -1.36 -17.77
N PRO A 246 -31.15 -1.68 -18.26
CA PRO A 246 -32.09 -2.56 -17.56
C PRO A 246 -31.46 -3.91 -17.18
N GLY A 247 -31.83 -4.43 -16.01
CA GLY A 247 -31.32 -5.70 -15.50
C GLY A 247 -30.24 -5.58 -14.41
N LEU A 248 -29.83 -4.35 -14.05
CA LEU A 248 -28.94 -4.12 -12.92
C LEU A 248 -29.53 -4.77 -11.63
N ILE A 249 -28.71 -5.51 -10.90
CA ILE A 249 -29.07 -6.07 -9.59
C ILE A 249 -28.86 -5.02 -8.51
N PHE A 250 -29.93 -4.64 -7.82
CA PHE A 250 -29.87 -3.76 -6.65
C PHE A 250 -29.96 -4.60 -5.37
N HIS A 251 -28.84 -4.70 -4.66
CA HIS A 251 -28.72 -5.51 -3.44
C HIS A 251 -28.78 -4.66 -2.18
N SER A 252 -29.58 -5.10 -1.19
CA SER A 252 -29.73 -4.43 0.11
C SER A 252 -29.89 -5.43 1.26
N ASP A 253 -29.92 -4.91 2.49
CA ASP A 253 -30.43 -5.67 3.61
C ASP A 253 -31.98 -5.78 3.53
N ARG A 254 -32.58 -6.44 4.55
CA ARG A 254 -34.02 -6.57 4.68
C ARG A 254 -34.67 -5.47 5.53
N GLY A 255 -34.10 -4.28 5.53
CA GLY A 255 -34.71 -3.15 6.22
C GLY A 255 -36.08 -2.78 5.61
N SER A 256 -37.03 -2.37 6.47
CA SER A 256 -38.41 -2.02 6.03
C SER A 256 -38.40 -0.94 4.93
N GLN A 257 -37.40 -0.08 4.90
CA GLN A 257 -37.24 0.96 3.89
C GLN A 257 -37.06 0.36 2.48
N TYR A 258 -36.21 -0.66 2.35
CA TYR A 258 -35.94 -1.37 1.10
C TYR A 258 -37.08 -2.31 0.70
N CYS A 259 -37.77 -2.89 1.69
CA CYS A 259 -38.93 -3.76 1.45
C CYS A 259 -40.19 -2.99 1.14
N SER A 260 -40.23 -1.67 1.29
CA SER A 260 -41.46 -0.87 1.07
C SER A 260 -41.93 -0.95 -0.38
N HIS A 261 -43.25 -0.98 -0.58
CA HIS A 261 -43.86 -1.03 -1.92
C HIS A 261 -43.39 0.14 -2.82
N ALA A 262 -43.24 1.35 -2.24
CA ALA A 262 -42.81 2.52 -2.97
C ALA A 262 -41.38 2.36 -3.49
N PHE A 263 -40.46 1.80 -2.69
CA PHE A 263 -39.08 1.56 -3.10
C PHE A 263 -38.99 0.46 -4.17
N GLN A 264 -39.71 -0.65 -3.99
CA GLN A 264 -39.75 -1.74 -4.96
C GLN A 264 -40.37 -1.30 -6.31
N ALA A 265 -41.41 -0.48 -6.27
CA ALA A 265 -41.97 0.13 -7.48
C ALA A 265 -40.93 1.02 -8.20
N ALA A 266 -40.13 1.80 -7.46
CA ALA A 266 -39.06 2.61 -8.06
C ALA A 266 -37.98 1.75 -8.74
N LEU A 267 -37.57 0.63 -8.14
CA LEU A 267 -36.63 -0.32 -8.76
C LEU A 267 -37.20 -0.86 -10.08
N THR A 268 -38.48 -1.25 -10.09
CA THR A 268 -39.17 -1.75 -11.29
C THR A 268 -39.21 -0.68 -12.41
N VAL A 269 -39.54 0.57 -12.07
CA VAL A 269 -39.56 1.70 -13.03
C VAL A 269 -38.19 1.94 -13.62
N TYR A 270 -37.11 1.75 -12.84
CA TYR A 270 -35.73 1.89 -13.30
C TYR A 270 -35.18 0.64 -14.01
N GLY A 271 -35.97 -0.42 -14.16
CA GLY A 271 -35.57 -1.67 -14.80
C GLY A 271 -34.58 -2.50 -13.97
N MET A 272 -34.55 -2.28 -12.64
CA MET A 272 -33.61 -2.94 -11.74
C MET A 272 -34.23 -4.20 -11.10
N GLN A 273 -33.37 -5.18 -10.80
CA GLN A 273 -33.74 -6.40 -10.12
C GLN A 273 -33.46 -6.30 -8.62
N SER A 274 -34.47 -6.44 -7.77
CA SER A 274 -34.28 -6.42 -6.33
C SER A 274 -33.62 -7.71 -5.84
N SER A 275 -32.60 -7.55 -4.98
CA SER A 275 -31.90 -8.63 -4.30
C SER A 275 -31.71 -8.29 -2.83
N MET A 276 -31.98 -9.22 -1.92
CA MET A 276 -31.86 -8.96 -0.49
C MET A 276 -31.01 -10.00 0.23
N SER A 277 -30.22 -9.53 1.20
CA SER A 277 -29.42 -10.40 2.08
C SER A 277 -30.25 -11.43 2.80
N ARG A 278 -29.67 -12.57 3.17
CA ARG A 278 -30.33 -13.56 4.03
C ARG A 278 -30.47 -13.04 5.45
N LYS A 279 -31.54 -13.45 6.15
CA LYS A 279 -31.78 -13.00 7.54
C LYS A 279 -30.62 -13.37 8.45
N GLY A 280 -30.14 -12.40 9.19
CA GLY A 280 -29.05 -12.58 10.15
C GLY A 280 -27.65 -12.87 9.54
N ASN A 281 -27.50 -12.74 8.22
CA ASN A 281 -26.25 -13.04 7.55
C ASN A 281 -25.53 -11.75 7.11
N CYS A 282 -24.65 -11.25 7.98
CA CYS A 282 -23.85 -10.04 7.71
C CYS A 282 -22.89 -10.19 6.51
N TRP A 283 -22.46 -11.40 6.19
CA TRP A 283 -21.55 -11.66 5.06
C TRP A 283 -22.18 -11.33 3.70
N ASP A 284 -23.49 -11.30 3.60
CA ASP A 284 -24.18 -10.99 2.34
C ASP A 284 -24.07 -9.51 1.96
N ASN A 285 -23.65 -8.63 2.90
CA ASN A 285 -23.46 -7.19 2.67
C ASN A 285 -22.03 -6.70 2.99
N ALA A 286 -21.04 -7.60 2.93
CA ALA A 286 -19.66 -7.32 3.32
C ALA A 286 -19.00 -6.09 2.62
N PRO A 287 -19.27 -5.77 1.33
CA PRO A 287 -18.70 -4.58 0.70
C PRO A 287 -19.17 -3.27 1.35
N THR A 288 -20.45 -3.14 1.69
CA THR A 288 -21.01 -1.95 2.35
C THR A 288 -20.56 -1.85 3.80
N GLU A 289 -20.44 -2.98 4.52
CA GLU A 289 -19.84 -3.02 5.87
C GLU A 289 -18.38 -2.53 5.85
N SER A 290 -17.59 -2.96 4.88
CA SER A 290 -16.21 -2.49 4.69
C SER A 290 -16.14 -1.00 4.40
N PHE A 291 -17.10 -0.50 3.60
CA PHE A 291 -17.25 0.93 3.32
C PHE A 291 -17.55 1.71 4.61
N TRP A 292 -18.54 1.27 5.40
CA TRP A 292 -18.86 1.89 6.70
C TRP A 292 -17.70 1.86 7.68
N GLY A 293 -16.96 0.76 7.71
CA GLY A 293 -15.72 0.67 8.49
C GLY A 293 -14.73 1.77 8.11
N SER A 294 -14.58 2.04 6.81
CA SER A 294 -13.71 3.10 6.31
C SER A 294 -14.20 4.50 6.70
N LEU A 295 -15.49 4.78 6.59
CA LEU A 295 -16.08 6.06 6.98
C LEU A 295 -16.03 6.24 8.51
N LYS A 296 -16.66 5.33 9.25
CA LYS A 296 -16.85 5.50 10.70
C LYS A 296 -15.54 5.48 11.47
N VAL A 297 -14.65 4.54 11.15
CA VAL A 297 -13.38 4.37 11.86
C VAL A 297 -12.29 5.27 11.28
N GLY A 298 -12.21 5.36 9.95
CA GLY A 298 -11.18 6.14 9.28
C GLY A 298 -11.39 7.64 9.45
N ARG A 299 -12.62 8.13 9.31
CA ARG A 299 -12.90 9.55 9.27
C ARG A 299 -13.61 10.06 10.52
N LEU A 300 -14.74 9.48 10.89
CA LEU A 300 -15.64 10.06 11.91
C LEU A 300 -15.23 9.74 13.36
N TYR A 301 -14.37 8.74 13.57
CA TYR A 301 -13.96 8.32 14.92
C TYR A 301 -13.29 9.47 15.69
N GLY A 302 -13.84 9.74 16.89
CA GLY A 302 -13.35 10.81 17.78
C GLY A 302 -13.81 12.21 17.40
N MET A 303 -14.63 12.36 16.34
CA MET A 303 -15.27 13.63 16.03
C MET A 303 -16.58 13.80 16.82
N ARG A 304 -16.85 15.00 17.29
CA ARG A 304 -18.13 15.43 17.84
C ARG A 304 -18.71 16.48 16.91
N PHE A 305 -19.97 16.33 16.57
CA PHE A 305 -20.69 17.24 15.70
C PHE A 305 -21.79 17.92 16.52
N GLU A 306 -21.73 19.23 16.63
CA GLU A 306 -22.77 20.02 17.31
C GLU A 306 -24.08 20.01 16.50
N THR A 307 -23.97 20.08 15.18
CA THR A 307 -25.11 20.14 14.26
C THR A 307 -25.05 19.01 13.24
N ARG A 308 -26.23 18.62 12.71
CA ARG A 308 -26.33 17.70 11.57
C ARG A 308 -25.61 18.27 10.34
N ARG A 309 -25.63 19.58 10.15
CA ARG A 309 -24.96 20.24 9.01
C ARG A 309 -23.46 19.99 9.02
N GLN A 310 -22.78 20.15 10.17
CA GLN A 310 -21.35 19.84 10.30
C GLN A 310 -21.05 18.39 9.94
N ALA A 311 -21.89 17.45 10.40
CA ALA A 311 -21.72 16.04 10.06
C ALA A 311 -21.94 15.78 8.55
N MET A 312 -22.92 16.44 7.92
CA MET A 312 -23.18 16.35 6.48
C MET A 312 -21.97 16.84 5.67
N ASP A 313 -21.43 18.00 6.02
CA ASP A 313 -20.29 18.60 5.31
C ASP A 313 -19.05 17.69 5.38
N GLU A 314 -18.75 17.09 6.55
CA GLU A 314 -17.64 16.15 6.72
C GLU A 314 -17.86 14.85 5.92
N VAL A 315 -19.09 14.35 5.87
CA VAL A 315 -19.42 13.15 5.09
C VAL A 315 -19.30 13.43 3.59
N ILE A 316 -19.77 14.58 3.10
CA ILE A 316 -19.66 14.95 1.67
C ILE A 316 -18.19 15.09 1.26
N ASP A 317 -17.38 15.77 2.08
CA ASP A 317 -15.93 15.85 1.86
C ASP A 317 -15.30 14.46 1.78
N TRP A 318 -15.67 13.58 2.71
CA TRP A 318 -15.15 12.23 2.73
C TRP A 318 -15.61 11.38 1.54
N LEU A 319 -16.88 11.45 1.13
CA LEU A 319 -17.39 10.74 -0.06
C LEU A 319 -16.64 11.16 -1.33
N THR A 320 -16.38 12.46 -1.44
CA THR A 320 -15.56 13.02 -2.54
C THR A 320 -14.14 12.46 -2.50
N TYR A 321 -13.48 12.53 -1.35
CA TYR A 321 -12.16 11.95 -1.14
C TYR A 321 -12.14 10.43 -1.43
N TYR A 322 -13.14 9.68 -0.94
CA TYR A 322 -13.27 8.24 -1.14
C TYR A 322 -13.31 7.87 -2.63
N ASN A 323 -14.16 8.53 -3.40
CA ASN A 323 -14.30 8.24 -4.82
C ASN A 323 -13.08 8.65 -5.65
N HIS A 324 -12.50 9.82 -5.37
CA HIS A 324 -11.48 10.44 -6.22
C HIS A 324 -10.05 10.10 -5.84
N LYS A 325 -9.76 9.95 -4.54
CA LYS A 325 -8.37 9.89 -4.05
C LYS A 325 -8.04 8.67 -3.21
N ARG A 326 -9.02 8.14 -2.45
CA ARG A 326 -8.72 7.10 -1.48
C ARG A 326 -8.24 5.83 -2.16
N LEU A 327 -7.04 5.36 -1.81
CA LEU A 327 -6.49 4.10 -2.28
C LEU A 327 -7.29 2.91 -1.75
N HIS A 328 -7.80 2.08 -2.64
CA HIS A 328 -8.61 0.90 -2.30
C HIS A 328 -7.82 -0.39 -2.51
N SER A 329 -7.65 -1.19 -1.46
CA SER A 329 -6.80 -2.40 -1.52
C SER A 329 -7.28 -3.47 -2.48
N THR A 330 -8.61 -3.59 -2.70
CA THR A 330 -9.19 -4.55 -3.65
C THR A 330 -9.16 -4.04 -5.09
N LEU A 331 -8.73 -2.79 -5.31
CA LEU A 331 -8.59 -2.15 -6.62
C LEU A 331 -7.12 -1.82 -6.91
N ASP A 332 -6.20 -2.68 -6.50
CA ASP A 332 -4.74 -2.50 -6.69
C ASP A 332 -4.20 -1.15 -6.18
N TYR A 333 -4.80 -0.65 -5.10
CA TYR A 333 -4.42 0.63 -4.49
C TYR A 333 -4.55 1.84 -5.42
N ILE A 334 -5.58 1.87 -6.24
CA ILE A 334 -6.04 3.06 -6.95
C ILE A 334 -7.41 3.48 -6.41
N SER A 335 -7.85 4.69 -6.75
CA SER A 335 -9.17 5.18 -6.33
C SER A 335 -10.30 4.55 -7.14
N PRO A 336 -11.53 4.46 -6.59
CA PRO A 336 -12.69 3.95 -7.30
C PRO A 336 -12.90 4.57 -8.70
N MET A 337 -12.85 5.89 -8.79
CA MET A 337 -12.99 6.58 -10.08
C MET A 337 -11.85 6.29 -11.04
N GLN A 338 -10.61 6.18 -10.56
CA GLN A 338 -9.48 5.87 -11.43
C GLN A 338 -9.58 4.45 -11.95
N PHE A 339 -10.04 3.50 -11.12
CA PHE A 339 -10.26 2.12 -11.52
C PHE A 339 -11.28 2.02 -12.67
N GLU A 340 -12.42 2.73 -12.54
CA GLU A 340 -13.44 2.74 -13.57
C GLU A 340 -12.98 3.45 -14.85
N LYS A 341 -12.25 4.57 -14.75
CA LYS A 341 -11.65 5.24 -15.92
C LYS A 341 -10.69 4.32 -16.68
N ASN A 342 -9.90 3.55 -15.96
CA ASN A 342 -8.98 2.59 -16.58
C ASN A 342 -9.75 1.50 -17.35
N TRP A 343 -10.86 1.02 -16.79
CA TRP A 343 -11.74 0.05 -17.46
C TRP A 343 -12.34 0.64 -18.72
N LEU A 344 -12.93 1.84 -18.67
CA LEU A 344 -13.48 2.52 -19.84
C LEU A 344 -12.44 2.70 -20.94
N ALA A 345 -11.23 3.15 -20.59
CA ALA A 345 -10.14 3.30 -21.55
C ALA A 345 -9.74 1.96 -22.19
N ALA A 346 -9.79 0.86 -21.46
CA ALA A 346 -9.53 -0.47 -21.99
C ALA A 346 -10.63 -0.96 -22.94
N GLN A 347 -11.91 -0.63 -22.69
CA GLN A 347 -13.01 -0.96 -23.61
C GLN A 347 -12.90 -0.19 -24.92
N LEU A 348 -12.61 1.11 -24.86
CA LEU A 348 -12.40 1.93 -26.07
C LEU A 348 -11.27 1.39 -26.95
N LYS A 349 -10.15 0.94 -26.34
CA LYS A 349 -9.05 0.31 -27.10
C LYS A 349 -9.40 -1.03 -27.72
N LYS A 350 -10.38 -1.75 -27.21
CA LYS A 350 -10.85 -3.02 -27.80
C LYS A 350 -11.84 -2.81 -28.93
N ALA A 351 -12.52 -1.66 -28.95
CA ALA A 351 -13.50 -1.31 -29.96
C ALA A 351 -12.87 -0.58 -31.17
N ALA A 352 -11.65 -0.06 -31.02
CA ALA A 352 -10.83 0.55 -32.07
C ALA A 352 -9.92 -0.47 -32.74
#